data_11deafd2f838c4df34f1efb738124d1e
#
_entry.id   11deafd2f838c4df34f1efb738124d1e
#
_cell.length_a   1.000
_cell.length_b   1.000
_cell.length_c   1.000
_cell.angle_alpha   90.00
_cell.angle_beta   90.00
_cell.angle_gamma   90.00
#
_symmetry.space_group_name_H-M   'P 1'
#
loop_
_entity.id
_entity.type
_entity.pdbx_description
1 polymer ?
#
loop_
_entity_poly.entity_id
_entity_poly.type
_entity_poly.pdbx_seq_one_letter_code
_entity_poly.pdbx_strand_id
1 'polypeptide(L)'
;RDYRNKDERHGGCFRIAKGPAHNYRWLVAPEAYGAQHPEYYALDDGKRLNYPIRGNEVELCLSNPNVAQVAAENIAGWLRADPDTDMCFIGQSDTPSYCKCDNCEATRKRYGGWDSTRR
;
A
#
# COMPACT_ATOMS: atom_id res chain seq x y z
N ARG A 1 0.35 8.30 -14.54
CA ARG A 1 1.36 9.28 -15.00
C ARG A 1 2.45 8.54 -15.75
N ASP A 2 2.76 9.03 -16.91
CA ASP A 2 3.85 8.53 -17.74
C ASP A 2 5.14 9.25 -17.34
N TYR A 3 5.99 8.56 -16.58
CA TYR A 3 7.30 9.07 -16.18
C TYR A 3 8.35 8.74 -17.24
N ARG A 4 8.02 8.96 -18.50
CA ARG A 4 9.00 8.76 -19.56
C ARG A 4 9.99 9.93 -19.58
N ASN A 5 11.20 9.67 -19.18
CA ASN A 5 12.30 10.44 -19.71
C ASN A 5 12.54 9.95 -21.14
N LYS A 6 12.18 10.75 -22.11
CA LYS A 6 12.20 10.37 -23.54
C LYS A 6 13.60 10.35 -24.14
N ASP A 7 14.64 10.61 -23.35
CA ASP A 7 16.01 10.71 -23.81
C ASP A 7 16.81 9.48 -23.41
N GLU A 8 17.03 8.59 -24.36
CA GLU A 8 17.87 7.39 -24.18
C GLU A 8 19.27 7.71 -23.66
N ARG A 9 19.78 8.93 -23.89
CA ARG A 9 21.06 9.41 -23.37
C ARG A 9 21.11 9.55 -21.85
N HIS A 10 19.94 9.58 -21.19
CA HIS A 10 19.79 9.69 -19.74
C HIS A 10 19.35 8.39 -19.08
N GLY A 11 19.56 7.24 -19.72
CA GLY A 11 19.29 5.93 -19.13
C GLY A 11 17.87 5.39 -19.33
N GLY A 12 17.08 6.02 -20.22
CA GLY A 12 15.76 5.56 -20.58
C GLY A 12 14.67 5.96 -19.58
N CYS A 13 13.52 5.30 -19.69
CA CYS A 13 12.35 5.60 -18.87
C CYS A 13 11.70 4.32 -18.35
N PHE A 14 11.09 4.42 -17.18
CA PHE A 14 10.24 3.36 -16.65
C PHE A 14 8.77 3.73 -16.78
N ARG A 15 7.98 2.79 -17.21
CA ARG A 15 6.53 2.89 -17.20
C ARG A 15 6.00 2.25 -15.92
N ILE A 16 5.37 3.06 -15.08
CA ILE A 16 4.95 2.68 -13.73
C ILE A 16 3.44 2.51 -13.70
N ALA A 17 2.97 1.37 -13.19
CA ALA A 17 1.55 1.15 -12.95
C ALA A 17 1.05 1.97 -11.76
N LYS A 18 -0.10 2.62 -11.92
CA LYS A 18 -0.88 3.28 -10.83
C LYS A 18 -0.13 4.28 -9.95
N GLY A 19 0.97 4.84 -10.44
CA GLY A 19 1.69 5.89 -9.74
C GLY A 19 2.84 5.42 -8.86
N PRO A 20 3.78 6.34 -8.53
CA PRO A 20 5.09 5.99 -7.99
C PRO A 20 5.19 5.89 -6.47
N ALA A 21 4.22 6.36 -5.70
CA ALA A 21 4.34 6.43 -4.24
C ALA A 21 2.96 6.41 -3.56
N HIS A 22 2.93 6.05 -2.27
CA HIS A 22 1.72 6.09 -1.43
C HIS A 22 0.52 5.42 -2.07
N ASN A 23 0.74 4.23 -2.65
CA ASN A 23 -0.23 3.61 -3.54
C ASN A 23 -1.08 2.51 -2.90
N TYR A 24 -1.08 2.36 -1.57
CA TYR A 24 -1.92 1.39 -0.85
C TYR A 24 -3.40 1.53 -1.22
N ARG A 25 -3.86 2.76 -1.46
CA ARG A 25 -5.22 3.02 -1.92
C ARG A 25 -5.58 2.29 -3.22
N TRP A 26 -4.63 2.16 -4.12
CA TRP A 26 -4.84 1.49 -5.40
C TRP A 26 -4.65 -0.02 -5.29
N LEU A 27 -3.78 -0.46 -4.37
CA LEU A 27 -3.53 -1.87 -4.12
C LEU A 27 -4.73 -2.58 -3.48
N VAL A 28 -5.35 -1.93 -2.47
CA VAL A 28 -6.52 -2.43 -1.76
C VAL A 28 -7.51 -1.28 -1.55
N ALA A 29 -8.29 -1.00 -2.57
CA ALA A 29 -9.16 0.17 -2.58
C ALA A 29 -10.30 0.06 -1.55
N PRO A 30 -10.48 1.05 -0.66
CA PRO A 30 -11.56 1.03 0.33
C PRO A 30 -12.96 0.94 -0.28
N GLU A 31 -13.14 1.50 -1.45
CA GLU A 31 -14.40 1.46 -2.18
C GLU A 31 -14.79 0.04 -2.61
N ALA A 32 -13.79 -0.81 -2.85
CA ALA A 32 -14.00 -2.19 -3.28
C ALA A 32 -14.07 -3.18 -2.11
N TYR A 33 -13.27 -2.96 -1.07
CA TYR A 33 -13.08 -3.94 0.00
C TYR A 33 -13.49 -3.42 1.39
N GLY A 34 -13.55 -2.12 1.61
CA GLY A 34 -13.66 -1.54 2.95
C GLY A 34 -14.93 -1.94 3.71
N ALA A 35 -16.06 -2.07 3.03
CA ALA A 35 -17.32 -2.43 3.67
C ALA A 35 -17.38 -3.91 4.07
N GLN A 36 -16.84 -4.82 3.23
CA GLN A 36 -16.88 -6.26 3.46
C GLN A 36 -15.69 -6.78 4.25
N HIS A 37 -14.55 -6.09 4.14
CA HIS A 37 -13.26 -6.50 4.70
C HIS A 37 -12.59 -5.36 5.46
N PRO A 38 -13.22 -4.80 6.51
CA PRO A 38 -12.59 -3.75 7.31
C PRO A 38 -11.26 -4.20 7.94
N GLU A 39 -11.08 -5.51 8.17
CA GLU A 39 -9.86 -6.11 8.71
C GLU A 39 -8.63 -6.01 7.77
N TYR A 40 -8.82 -5.63 6.52
CA TYR A 40 -7.72 -5.37 5.58
C TYR A 40 -7.01 -4.06 5.88
N TYR A 41 -7.67 -3.15 6.57
CA TYR A 41 -7.17 -1.81 6.88
C TYR A 41 -6.63 -1.72 8.31
N ALA A 42 -5.76 -0.74 8.52
CA ALA A 42 -5.13 -0.54 9.81
C ALA A 42 -6.14 -0.38 10.94
N LEU A 43 -5.85 -1.00 12.07
CA LEU A 43 -6.53 -0.76 13.34
C LEU A 43 -5.76 0.33 14.08
N ASP A 44 -6.36 1.48 14.27
CA ASP A 44 -5.79 2.59 15.02
C ASP A 44 -6.86 3.20 15.93
N ASP A 45 -6.49 3.44 17.18
CA ASP A 45 -7.39 3.95 18.22
C ASP A 45 -8.74 3.17 18.31
N GLY A 46 -8.65 1.84 18.23
CA GLY A 46 -9.79 0.94 18.30
C GLY A 46 -10.69 0.92 17.07
N LYS A 47 -10.31 1.59 15.98
CA LYS A 47 -11.09 1.69 14.74
C LYS A 47 -10.32 1.15 13.55
N ARG A 48 -11.04 0.45 12.65
CA ARG A 48 -10.50 0.11 11.34
C ARG A 48 -10.62 1.29 10.39
N LEU A 49 -9.48 1.68 9.81
CA LEU A 49 -9.38 2.82 8.89
C LEU A 49 -9.71 2.39 7.46
N ASN A 50 -10.89 1.83 7.26
CA ASN A 50 -11.38 1.32 5.98
C ASN A 50 -11.93 2.41 5.05
N TYR A 51 -11.36 3.60 5.13
CA TYR A 51 -11.67 4.80 4.37
C TYR A 51 -10.39 5.62 4.15
N PRO A 52 -10.37 6.50 3.16
CA PRO A 52 -9.25 7.42 2.99
C PRO A 52 -9.09 8.34 4.20
N ILE A 53 -7.89 8.39 4.76
CA ILE A 53 -7.60 9.15 5.99
C ILE A 53 -7.03 10.53 5.69
N ARG A 54 -5.89 10.64 5.10
CA ARG A 54 -5.26 11.91 4.77
C ARG A 54 -5.26 12.12 3.25
N GLY A 55 -6.10 13.03 2.76
CA GLY A 55 -6.29 13.16 1.32
C GLY A 55 -6.89 11.89 0.73
N ASN A 56 -6.13 11.15 -0.05
CA ASN A 56 -6.53 9.86 -0.62
C ASN A 56 -5.74 8.67 -0.08
N GLU A 57 -5.00 8.84 1.00
CA GLU A 57 -4.16 7.79 1.54
C GLU A 57 -4.95 6.80 2.39
N VAL A 58 -4.53 5.55 2.40
CA VAL A 58 -5.04 4.49 3.27
C VAL A 58 -3.88 3.75 3.91
N GLU A 59 -4.13 3.19 5.07
CA GLU A 59 -3.19 2.31 5.76
C GLU A 59 -3.74 0.89 5.82
N LEU A 60 -2.89 -0.08 5.56
CA LEU A 60 -3.26 -1.49 5.47
C LEU A 60 -2.79 -2.27 6.69
N CYS A 61 -3.49 -3.36 6.98
CA CYS A 61 -3.06 -4.35 7.95
C CYS A 61 -2.10 -5.34 7.28
N LEU A 62 -0.79 -5.07 7.33
CA LEU A 62 0.22 -5.84 6.63
C LEU A 62 0.46 -7.24 7.22
N SER A 63 -0.04 -7.53 8.41
CA SER A 63 0.00 -8.87 9.00
C SER A 63 -1.15 -9.77 8.56
N ASN A 64 -2.12 -9.23 7.84
CA ASN A 64 -3.22 -10.00 7.27
C ASN A 64 -2.80 -10.59 5.91
N PRO A 65 -2.69 -11.93 5.76
CA PRO A 65 -2.22 -12.55 4.53
C PRO A 65 -3.15 -12.29 3.33
N ASN A 66 -4.44 -12.05 3.57
CA ASN A 66 -5.39 -11.73 2.51
C ASN A 66 -5.09 -10.37 1.86
N VAL A 67 -4.53 -9.43 2.61
CA VAL A 67 -4.11 -8.13 2.07
C VAL A 67 -3.01 -8.30 1.03
N ALA A 68 -2.01 -9.12 1.32
CA ALA A 68 -0.95 -9.44 0.37
C ALA A 68 -1.49 -10.15 -0.88
N GLN A 69 -2.43 -11.08 -0.69
CA GLN A 69 -3.07 -11.80 -1.79
C GLN A 69 -3.84 -10.86 -2.71
N VAL A 70 -4.70 -10.00 -2.16
CA VAL A 70 -5.48 -9.01 -2.93
C VAL A 70 -4.55 -8.03 -3.66
N ALA A 71 -3.52 -7.53 -2.99
CA ALA A 71 -2.55 -6.63 -3.61
C ALA A 71 -1.84 -7.29 -4.79
N ALA A 72 -1.40 -8.55 -4.63
CA ALA A 72 -0.74 -9.31 -5.68
C ALA A 72 -1.66 -9.55 -6.89
N GLU A 73 -2.92 -9.90 -6.66
CA GLU A 73 -3.91 -10.10 -7.72
C GLU A 73 -4.16 -8.80 -8.50
N ASN A 74 -4.30 -7.68 -7.81
CA ASN A 74 -4.49 -6.38 -8.43
C ASN A 74 -3.26 -5.95 -9.26
N ILE A 75 -2.06 -6.12 -8.72
CA ILE A 75 -0.82 -5.85 -9.45
C ILE A 75 -0.74 -6.71 -10.71
N ALA A 76 -0.99 -8.01 -10.59
CA ALA A 76 -0.99 -8.91 -11.74
C ALA A 76 -2.01 -8.50 -12.82
N GLY A 77 -3.19 -8.02 -12.38
CA GLY A 77 -4.20 -7.46 -13.27
C GLY A 77 -3.72 -6.22 -14.03
N TRP A 78 -3.05 -5.30 -13.34
CA TRP A 78 -2.49 -4.09 -13.98
C TRP A 78 -1.40 -4.43 -15.00
N LEU A 79 -0.51 -5.35 -14.67
CA LEU A 79 0.56 -5.78 -15.57
C LEU A 79 0.01 -6.51 -16.82
N ARG A 80 -1.04 -7.30 -16.65
CA ARG A 80 -1.71 -7.95 -17.80
C ARG A 80 -2.44 -6.95 -18.69
N ALA A 81 -3.08 -5.94 -18.08
CA ALA A 81 -3.82 -4.91 -18.81
C ALA A 81 -2.89 -3.96 -19.59
N ASP A 82 -1.67 -3.78 -19.14
CA ASP A 82 -0.67 -2.94 -19.79
C ASP A 82 0.70 -3.65 -19.82
N PRO A 83 0.94 -4.48 -20.88
CA PRO A 83 2.17 -5.25 -21.01
C PRO A 83 3.44 -4.41 -21.13
N ASP A 84 3.32 -3.13 -21.46
CA ASP A 84 4.45 -2.20 -21.55
C ASP A 84 4.85 -1.60 -20.17
N THR A 85 4.16 -1.99 -19.11
CA THR A 85 4.53 -1.59 -17.74
C THR A 85 5.80 -2.30 -17.29
N ASP A 86 6.78 -1.53 -16.85
CA ASP A 86 8.09 -2.03 -16.41
C ASP A 86 8.10 -2.37 -14.92
N MET A 87 7.36 -1.63 -14.10
CA MET A 87 7.37 -1.81 -12.65
C MET A 87 6.07 -1.38 -11.98
N CYS A 88 5.85 -1.91 -10.80
CA CYS A 88 4.83 -1.47 -9.88
C CYS A 88 5.46 -1.14 -8.53
N PHE A 89 5.08 -0.02 -7.93
CA PHE A 89 5.45 0.30 -6.56
C PHE A 89 4.50 -0.34 -5.56
N ILE A 90 5.03 -0.66 -4.39
CA ILE A 90 4.27 -0.96 -3.18
C ILE A 90 4.74 0.05 -2.15
N GLY A 91 4.06 1.18 -2.10
CA GLY A 91 4.47 2.34 -1.30
C GLY A 91 3.53 2.60 -0.14
N GLN A 92 4.07 2.54 1.07
CA GLN A 92 3.36 2.93 2.28
C GLN A 92 2.91 4.39 2.20
N SER A 93 1.78 4.68 2.80
CA SER A 93 1.27 6.04 2.93
C SER A 93 2.15 6.89 3.87
N ASP A 94 2.16 8.18 3.63
CA ASP A 94 2.89 9.15 4.44
C ASP A 94 1.99 9.70 5.57
N THR A 95 1.52 8.79 6.40
CA THR A 95 0.66 9.12 7.54
C THR A 95 1.27 8.63 8.85
N PRO A 96 0.94 9.24 9.99
CA PRO A 96 1.39 8.76 11.29
C PRO A 96 0.64 7.51 11.75
N SER A 97 -0.43 7.13 11.06
CA SER A 97 -1.26 5.97 11.40
C SER A 97 -0.62 4.70 10.87
N TYR A 98 -0.64 3.65 11.67
CA TYR A 98 -0.24 2.30 11.29
C TYR A 98 -1.10 1.29 12.05
N CYS A 99 -1.14 0.05 11.57
CA CYS A 99 -1.97 -0.96 12.20
C CYS A 99 -1.43 -1.39 13.56
N LYS A 100 -2.28 -1.27 14.58
CA LYS A 100 -2.02 -1.63 15.97
C LYS A 100 -2.80 -2.88 16.41
N CYS A 101 -3.22 -3.73 15.48
CA CYS A 101 -3.80 -5.02 15.83
C CYS A 101 -2.75 -5.94 16.47
N ASP A 102 -3.21 -6.95 17.20
CA ASP A 102 -2.31 -7.85 17.97
C ASP A 102 -1.22 -8.49 17.11
N ASN A 103 -1.55 -8.92 15.89
CA ASN A 103 -0.59 -9.52 14.97
C ASN A 103 0.46 -8.52 14.47
N CYS A 104 0.06 -7.32 14.12
CA CYS A 104 0.98 -6.26 13.71
C CYS A 104 1.90 -5.84 14.85
N GLU A 105 1.36 -5.70 16.06
CA GLU A 105 2.15 -5.37 17.26
C GLU A 105 3.13 -6.49 17.63
N ALA A 106 2.72 -7.75 17.54
CA ALA A 106 3.60 -8.90 17.76
C ALA A 106 4.74 -8.93 16.74
N THR A 107 4.44 -8.68 15.48
CA THR A 107 5.44 -8.60 14.40
C THR A 107 6.42 -7.46 14.65
N ARG A 108 5.92 -6.28 15.00
CA ARG A 108 6.75 -5.11 15.32
C ARG A 108 7.71 -5.40 16.48
N LYS A 109 7.24 -6.03 17.54
CA LYS A 109 8.08 -6.43 18.70
C LYS A 109 9.14 -7.41 18.29
N ARG A 110 8.78 -8.42 17.48
CA ARG A 110 9.70 -9.47 17.04
C ARG A 110 10.85 -8.95 16.20
N TYR A 111 10.58 -8.02 15.29
CA TYR A 111 11.54 -7.52 14.31
C TYR A 111 12.13 -6.14 14.64
N GLY A 112 11.85 -5.60 15.82
CA GLY A 112 12.44 -4.34 16.28
C GLY A 112 11.96 -3.12 15.52
N GLY A 113 10.71 -3.11 15.11
CA GLY A 113 10.09 -1.95 14.44
C GLY A 113 10.14 -0.68 15.30
N TRP A 114 9.93 0.45 14.64
CA TRP A 114 10.00 1.76 15.27
C TRP A 114 9.09 1.87 16.48
N ASP A 115 9.66 2.18 17.62
CA ASP A 115 8.95 2.42 18.87
C ASP A 115 8.83 3.91 19.10
N SER A 116 7.62 4.44 18.90
CA SER A 116 7.33 5.85 19.12
C SER A 116 7.49 6.30 20.59
N THR A 117 7.69 5.36 21.52
CA THR A 117 7.93 5.66 22.94
C THR A 117 9.41 5.92 23.25
N ARG A 118 10.30 5.63 22.33
CA ARG A 118 11.72 5.97 22.44
C ARG A 118 11.99 7.33 21.77
N ARG A 119 11.70 8.36 22.51
CA ARG A 119 12.19 9.71 22.22
C ARG A 119 13.42 10.00 23.06
#